data_f17984d0e95421ae4853f7fa50a34f27
#
_entry.id   f17984d0e95421ae4853f7fa50a34f27
#
_cell.length_a   1.000
_cell.length_b   1.000
_cell.length_c   1.000
_cell.angle_alpha   90.00
_cell.angle_beta   90.00
_cell.angle_gamma   90.00
#
_symmetry.space_group_name_H-M   'P 1'
#
loop_
_entity.id
_entity.type
_entity.pdbx_description
1 polymer ?
#
loop_
_entity_poly.entity_id
_entity_poly.type
_entity_poly.pdbx_seq_one_letter_code
_entity_poly.pdbx_strand_id
1 'polypeptide(L)'
;AQLVTEGNPPGLTRENAIAAGQSISFQMPMDMLEVAFPLLNGGTHTTGGAFNFRSASLSARLANNKDGSKIFSSKAHGDPSTPMLRAYVGDNIVFRLLAGMQNETHTFAVSGHGYRPERYDRDSRVTNTIHVGIAERYDLPSKAGGFQQMAGDYIYYNGRTSKLSEGSWG
;
A
#
# COMPACT_ATOMS: atom_id res chain seq x y z
N ALA A 1 -13.13 17.56 7.16
CA ALA A 1 -11.86 16.85 7.13
C ALA A 1 -11.26 17.00 5.74
N GLN A 2 -10.08 17.59 5.67
CA GLN A 2 -9.40 17.82 4.39
C GLN A 2 -8.72 16.52 3.99
N LEU A 3 -9.16 15.91 2.90
CA LEU A 3 -8.43 14.79 2.26
C LEU A 3 -7.16 15.39 1.64
N VAL A 4 -6.04 15.22 2.32
CA VAL A 4 -4.73 15.50 1.74
C VAL A 4 -4.29 14.22 1.04
N THR A 5 -4.63 14.11 -0.23
CA THR A 5 -4.08 13.07 -1.09
C THR A 5 -2.96 13.67 -1.92
N GLU A 6 -1.73 13.21 -1.74
CA GLU A 6 -0.66 13.51 -2.69
C GLU A 6 -1.11 13.02 -4.08
N GLY A 7 -1.28 13.94 -5.00
CA GLY A 7 -1.68 13.64 -6.39
C GLY A 7 -3.07 14.10 -6.80
N ASN A 8 -3.90 14.59 -5.91
CA ASN A 8 -5.15 15.25 -6.30
C ASN A 8 -4.92 16.75 -6.59
N PRO A 9 -5.60 17.30 -7.59
CA PRO A 9 -5.50 18.72 -7.86
C PRO A 9 -5.94 19.55 -6.64
N PRO A 10 -5.31 20.71 -6.39
CA PRO A 10 -5.70 21.60 -5.31
C PRO A 10 -7.20 21.94 -5.38
N GLY A 11 -7.90 21.79 -4.25
CA GLY A 11 -9.33 22.13 -4.17
C GLY A 11 -10.30 20.97 -4.37
N LEU A 12 -9.82 19.74 -4.60
CA LEU A 12 -10.71 18.57 -4.66
C LEU A 12 -11.14 18.17 -3.24
N THR A 13 -12.37 18.52 -2.88
CA THR A 13 -13.01 18.03 -1.66
C THR A 13 -13.80 16.75 -1.94
N ARG A 14 -14.16 16.01 -0.87
CA ARG A 14 -15.00 14.81 -1.00
C ARG A 14 -16.33 15.12 -1.72
N GLU A 15 -16.95 16.23 -1.37
CA GLU A 15 -18.26 16.61 -1.86
C GLU A 15 -18.23 16.89 -3.37
N ASN A 16 -17.25 17.67 -3.86
CA ASN A 16 -17.15 17.97 -5.29
C ASN A 16 -16.61 16.78 -6.10
N ALA A 17 -15.81 15.89 -5.52
CA ALA A 17 -15.43 14.63 -6.18
C ALA A 17 -16.64 13.69 -6.37
N ILE A 18 -17.50 13.56 -5.37
CA ILE A 18 -18.73 12.78 -5.45
C ILE A 18 -19.71 13.39 -6.46
N ALA A 19 -19.91 14.71 -6.42
CA ALA A 19 -20.80 15.42 -7.36
C ALA A 19 -20.34 15.28 -8.81
N ALA A 20 -19.03 15.20 -9.04
CA ALA A 20 -18.46 15.00 -10.38
C ALA A 20 -18.39 13.52 -10.80
N GLY A 21 -18.79 12.57 -9.94
CA GLY A 21 -18.64 11.14 -10.20
C GLY A 21 -17.19 10.68 -10.30
N GLN A 22 -16.26 11.45 -9.75
CA GLN A 22 -14.83 11.18 -9.82
C GLN A 22 -14.39 10.17 -8.76
N SER A 23 -13.28 9.48 -9.02
CA SER A 23 -12.63 8.61 -8.06
C SER A 23 -11.50 9.35 -7.36
N ILE A 24 -11.36 9.10 -6.06
CA ILE A 24 -10.19 9.53 -5.30
C ILE A 24 -8.98 8.69 -5.74
N SER A 25 -7.89 9.33 -6.09
CA SER A 25 -6.68 8.67 -6.57
C SER A 25 -5.59 8.69 -5.51
N PHE A 26 -5.11 7.50 -5.17
CA PHE A 26 -3.92 7.33 -4.34
C PHE A 26 -2.75 6.91 -5.22
N GLN A 27 -1.69 7.70 -5.23
CA GLN A 27 -0.44 7.31 -5.86
C GLN A 27 0.46 6.62 -4.85
N MET A 28 0.85 5.41 -5.18
CA MET A 28 1.68 4.58 -4.32
C MET A 28 2.93 4.15 -5.10
N PRO A 29 3.99 4.95 -5.07
CA PRO A 29 5.26 4.49 -5.59
C PRO A 29 5.76 3.35 -4.70
N MET A 30 5.97 2.20 -5.29
CA MET A 30 6.63 1.06 -4.65
C MET A 30 8.13 1.15 -4.92
N ASP A 31 8.72 2.28 -4.49
CA ASP A 31 10.15 2.47 -4.63
C ASP A 31 10.89 1.70 -3.55
N MET A 32 12.02 1.16 -3.91
CA MET A 32 12.82 0.35 -3.01
C MET A 32 14.13 1.02 -2.67
N LEU A 33 14.43 0.99 -1.39
CA LEU A 33 15.76 1.22 -0.91
C LEU A 33 16.56 -0.06 -1.13
N GLU A 34 17.64 -0.01 -1.88
CA GLU A 34 18.60 -1.11 -1.92
C GLU A 34 19.31 -1.23 -0.58
N VAL A 35 19.01 -2.29 0.12
CA VAL A 35 19.71 -2.65 1.36
C VAL A 35 20.39 -3.99 1.14
N ALA A 36 21.69 -4.06 1.42
CA ALA A 36 22.41 -5.32 1.36
C ALA A 36 22.08 -6.16 2.60
N PHE A 37 21.54 -7.35 2.39
CA PHE A 37 21.28 -8.33 3.43
C PHE A 37 22.28 -9.47 3.37
N PRO A 38 22.89 -9.88 4.50
CA PRO A 38 23.71 -11.06 4.53
C PRO A 38 22.87 -12.32 4.27
N LEU A 39 23.32 -13.14 3.34
CA LEU A 39 22.76 -14.46 3.11
C LEU A 39 23.38 -15.50 4.03
N LEU A 40 22.66 -16.59 4.32
CA LEU A 40 23.16 -17.69 5.14
C LEU A 40 24.42 -18.37 4.58
N ASN A 41 24.70 -18.22 3.30
CA ASN A 41 25.87 -18.75 2.61
C ASN A 41 27.06 -17.75 2.50
N GLY A 42 26.98 -16.63 3.23
CA GLY A 42 28.04 -15.60 3.23
C GLY A 42 28.00 -14.61 2.05
N GLY A 43 27.02 -14.72 1.14
CA GLY A 43 26.76 -13.70 0.12
C GLY A 43 25.95 -12.51 0.69
N THR A 44 25.78 -11.50 -0.13
CA THR A 44 24.88 -10.36 0.17
C THR A 44 23.78 -10.29 -0.87
N HIS A 45 22.57 -10.08 -0.42
CA HIS A 45 21.43 -9.79 -1.29
C HIS A 45 21.12 -8.31 -1.23
N THR A 46 21.14 -7.63 -2.36
CA THR A 46 20.82 -6.21 -2.46
C THR A 46 19.37 -6.03 -2.86
N THR A 47 18.45 -6.23 -1.93
CA THR A 47 17.04 -5.92 -2.17
C THR A 47 16.42 -5.39 -0.90
N GLY A 48 16.02 -4.17 -0.91
CA GLY A 48 15.21 -3.57 0.14
C GLY A 48 13.76 -3.47 -0.30
N GLY A 49 12.85 -3.30 0.61
CA GLY A 49 11.46 -3.03 0.31
C GLY A 49 10.91 -1.97 1.23
N ALA A 50 10.47 -0.89 0.66
CA ALA A 50 9.78 0.17 1.39
C ALA A 50 8.75 0.82 0.49
N PHE A 51 7.67 1.32 1.06
CA PHE A 51 6.77 2.25 0.38
C PHE A 51 7.25 3.68 0.62
N ASN A 52 7.55 4.41 -0.44
CA ASN A 52 8.02 5.80 -0.38
C ASN A 52 9.25 6.00 0.54
N PHE A 53 10.12 5.02 0.67
CA PHE A 53 11.33 5.07 1.51
C PHE A 53 11.07 5.40 2.99
N ARG A 54 9.84 5.24 3.47
CA ARG A 54 9.43 5.64 4.82
C ARG A 54 8.93 4.49 5.69
N SER A 55 8.88 3.28 5.15
CA SER A 55 8.37 2.13 5.90
C SER A 55 9.31 1.72 7.03
N ALA A 56 8.74 1.38 8.17
CA ALA A 56 9.48 0.81 9.28
C ALA A 56 9.55 -0.70 9.14
N SER A 57 10.74 -1.29 9.29
CA SER A 57 10.88 -2.75 9.35
C SER A 57 10.17 -3.32 10.57
N LEU A 58 9.66 -4.55 10.46
CA LEU A 58 9.03 -5.22 11.60
C LEU A 58 10.02 -5.44 12.74
N SER A 59 11.28 -5.70 12.44
CA SER A 59 12.35 -5.83 13.44
C SER A 59 12.55 -4.54 14.25
N ALA A 60 12.51 -3.37 13.61
CA ALA A 60 12.61 -2.10 14.30
C ALA A 60 11.41 -1.87 15.25
N ARG A 61 10.20 -2.25 14.82
CA ARG A 61 9.03 -2.17 15.70
C ARG A 61 9.12 -3.14 16.87
N LEU A 62 9.55 -4.38 16.64
CA LEU A 62 9.75 -5.37 17.70
C LEU A 62 10.86 -5.00 18.68
N ALA A 63 11.86 -4.24 18.25
CA ALA A 63 12.88 -3.71 19.16
C ALA A 63 12.27 -2.74 20.19
N ASN A 64 11.27 -1.96 19.78
CA ASN A 64 10.57 -1.01 20.67
C ASN A 64 9.52 -1.69 21.53
N ASN A 65 8.81 -2.66 21.00
CA ASN A 65 7.81 -3.44 21.72
C ASN A 65 7.85 -4.89 21.23
N LYS A 66 8.25 -5.81 22.13
CA LYS A 66 8.44 -7.23 21.82
C LYS A 66 7.13 -8.01 21.59
N ASP A 67 5.98 -7.40 21.82
CA ASP A 67 4.67 -8.01 21.59
C ASP A 67 4.33 -7.99 20.10
N GLY A 68 4.60 -9.09 19.41
CA GLY A 68 4.35 -9.24 17.97
C GLY A 68 2.87 -9.09 17.58
N SER A 69 1.93 -9.31 18.50
CA SER A 69 0.51 -9.11 18.24
C SER A 69 0.14 -7.65 18.00
N LYS A 70 0.98 -6.72 18.43
CA LYS A 70 0.79 -5.27 18.32
C LYS A 70 1.66 -4.62 17.26
N ILE A 71 2.34 -5.41 16.42
CA ILE A 71 3.36 -4.91 15.48
C ILE A 71 2.83 -3.85 14.51
N PHE A 72 1.56 -3.93 14.12
CA PHE A 72 0.89 -2.95 13.26
C PHE A 72 0.04 -1.93 14.03
N SER A 73 0.05 -1.98 15.36
CA SER A 73 -0.78 -1.10 16.19
C SER A 73 -0.19 0.30 16.31
N SER A 74 -0.90 1.31 15.85
CA SER A 74 -0.54 2.72 16.07
C SER A 74 -0.55 3.11 17.55
N LYS A 75 -1.37 2.47 18.38
CA LYS A 75 -1.37 2.69 19.83
C LYS A 75 -0.05 2.24 20.48
N ALA A 76 0.58 1.20 19.95
CA ALA A 76 1.82 0.66 20.52
C ALA A 76 3.09 1.31 19.94
N HIS A 77 3.04 1.74 18.67
CA HIS A 77 4.23 2.19 17.94
C HIS A 77 4.11 3.58 17.30
N GLY A 78 2.96 4.24 17.46
CA GLY A 78 2.62 5.40 16.65
C GLY A 78 2.18 5.02 15.22
N ASP A 79 1.73 5.99 14.48
CA ASP A 79 1.36 5.80 13.08
C ASP A 79 2.58 5.44 12.23
N PRO A 80 2.42 4.64 11.17
CA PRO A 80 3.51 4.37 10.24
C PRO A 80 3.98 5.68 9.59
N SER A 81 5.27 5.76 9.29
CA SER A 81 5.84 6.92 8.58
C SER A 81 5.47 6.96 7.08
N THR A 82 4.85 5.91 6.57
CA THR A 82 4.26 5.87 5.23
C THR A 82 3.01 6.75 5.16
N PRO A 83 2.63 7.24 3.97
CA PRO A 83 1.43 8.05 3.82
C PRO A 83 0.18 7.31 4.31
N MET A 84 -0.58 7.96 5.18
CA MET A 84 -1.89 7.47 5.59
C MET A 84 -2.94 7.88 4.56
N LEU A 85 -3.47 6.89 3.85
CA LEU A 85 -4.51 7.07 2.85
C LEU A 85 -5.86 7.14 3.56
N ARG A 86 -6.65 8.18 3.32
CA ARG A 86 -7.93 8.38 4.00
C ARG A 86 -9.06 8.53 3.00
N ALA A 87 -10.15 7.82 3.25
CA ALA A 87 -11.38 7.90 2.48
C ALA A 87 -12.58 7.59 3.39
N TYR A 88 -13.78 7.92 2.95
CA TYR A 88 -15.00 7.53 3.65
C TYR A 88 -15.51 6.20 3.11
N VAL A 89 -16.17 5.43 3.95
CA VAL A 89 -16.81 4.17 3.54
C VAL A 89 -17.72 4.41 2.34
N GLY A 90 -17.56 3.57 1.32
CA GLY A 90 -18.33 3.65 0.08
C GLY A 90 -17.75 4.57 -0.99
N ASP A 91 -16.74 5.39 -0.68
CA ASP A 91 -16.07 6.20 -1.70
C ASP A 91 -15.45 5.32 -2.79
N ASN A 92 -15.55 5.76 -4.04
CA ASN A 92 -14.78 5.14 -5.12
C ASN A 92 -13.32 5.58 -5.01
N ILE A 93 -12.43 4.63 -4.86
CA ILE A 93 -11.00 4.85 -4.74
C ILE A 93 -10.25 4.16 -5.87
N VAL A 94 -9.09 4.67 -6.21
CA VAL A 94 -8.17 4.03 -7.16
C VAL A 94 -6.79 4.00 -6.55
N PHE A 95 -6.23 2.79 -6.37
CA PHE A 95 -4.83 2.64 -6.05
C PHE A 95 -4.02 2.68 -7.33
N ARG A 96 -3.10 3.62 -7.45
CA ARG A 96 -2.18 3.72 -8.56
C ARG A 96 -0.83 3.20 -8.13
N LEU A 97 -0.52 2.00 -8.59
CA LEU A 97 0.75 1.36 -8.32
C LEU A 97 1.76 1.73 -9.38
N LEU A 98 2.97 1.98 -8.96
CA LEU A 98 4.13 2.10 -9.82
C LEU A 98 5.26 1.30 -9.18
N ALA A 99 5.76 0.29 -9.88
CA ALA A 99 6.99 -0.40 -9.49
C ALA A 99 8.17 0.30 -10.18
N GLY A 100 9.06 0.84 -9.38
CA GLY A 100 10.31 1.44 -9.86
C GLY A 100 11.30 0.39 -10.39
N MET A 101 12.54 0.76 -10.56
CA MET A 101 13.61 -0.18 -10.98
C MET A 101 13.94 -1.14 -9.84
N GLN A 102 13.87 -2.44 -10.15
CA GLN A 102 14.02 -3.50 -9.16
C GLN A 102 14.56 -4.77 -9.76
N ASN A 103 15.28 -5.53 -8.96
CA ASN A 103 15.72 -6.87 -9.32
C ASN A 103 14.67 -7.96 -9.07
N GLU A 104 13.55 -7.60 -8.48
CA GLU A 104 12.53 -8.54 -8.06
C GLU A 104 11.11 -8.03 -8.35
N THR A 105 10.19 -8.96 -8.51
CA THR A 105 8.77 -8.67 -8.61
C THR A 105 8.14 -8.50 -7.23
N HIS A 106 7.06 -7.74 -7.16
CA HIS A 106 6.32 -7.45 -5.95
C HIS A 106 4.89 -7.93 -6.02
N THR A 107 4.26 -8.03 -4.88
CA THR A 107 2.82 -8.21 -4.79
C THR A 107 2.25 -7.08 -3.95
N PHE A 108 1.15 -6.52 -4.39
CA PHE A 108 0.43 -5.48 -3.66
C PHE A 108 -0.91 -6.01 -3.20
N ALA A 109 -1.21 -5.78 -1.93
CA ALA A 109 -2.49 -6.09 -1.34
C ALA A 109 -2.91 -4.99 -0.37
N VAL A 110 -4.22 -4.82 -0.23
CA VAL A 110 -4.84 -4.01 0.84
C VAL A 110 -5.79 -4.92 1.59
N SER A 111 -5.62 -5.02 2.90
CA SER A 111 -6.46 -5.89 3.72
C SER A 111 -7.95 -5.58 3.52
N GLY A 112 -8.77 -6.60 3.35
CA GLY A 112 -10.22 -6.46 3.19
C GLY A 112 -10.70 -5.82 1.88
N HIS A 113 -9.80 -5.42 0.98
CA HIS A 113 -10.16 -4.80 -0.30
C HIS A 113 -9.95 -5.74 -1.47
N GLY A 114 -10.70 -5.49 -2.53
CA GLY A 114 -10.52 -6.14 -3.81
C GLY A 114 -10.58 -5.13 -4.94
N TYR A 115 -9.94 -5.47 -6.03
CA TYR A 115 -9.87 -4.63 -7.23
C TYR A 115 -9.85 -5.47 -8.50
N ARG A 116 -10.15 -4.83 -9.62
CA ARG A 116 -10.07 -5.42 -10.96
C ARG A 116 -8.79 -4.91 -11.63
N PRO A 117 -7.83 -5.80 -11.94
CA PRO A 117 -6.59 -5.40 -12.59
C PRO A 117 -6.84 -4.72 -13.95
N GLU A 118 -7.82 -5.22 -14.69
CA GLU A 118 -8.21 -4.67 -15.99
C GLU A 118 -9.41 -3.76 -15.80
N ARG A 119 -9.12 -2.49 -15.54
CA ARG A 119 -10.10 -1.47 -15.15
C ARG A 119 -11.27 -1.31 -16.12
N TYR A 120 -11.03 -1.49 -17.41
CA TYR A 120 -12.01 -1.24 -18.46
C TYR A 120 -12.74 -2.52 -18.90
N ASP A 121 -12.30 -3.67 -18.43
CA ASP A 121 -12.96 -4.93 -18.66
C ASP A 121 -13.95 -5.24 -17.54
N ARG A 122 -15.24 -5.30 -17.89
CA ARG A 122 -16.31 -5.61 -16.93
C ARG A 122 -16.27 -7.04 -16.44
N ASP A 123 -15.69 -7.93 -17.22
CA ASP A 123 -15.55 -9.35 -16.92
C ASP A 123 -14.24 -9.67 -16.20
N SER A 124 -13.39 -8.65 -16.01
CA SER A 124 -12.16 -8.78 -15.23
C SER A 124 -12.45 -9.34 -13.85
N ARG A 125 -11.73 -10.39 -13.49
CA ARG A 125 -11.86 -11.04 -12.18
C ARG A 125 -11.47 -10.09 -11.06
N VAL A 126 -12.27 -10.05 -9.99
CA VAL A 126 -11.89 -9.37 -8.76
C VAL A 126 -10.78 -10.17 -8.06
N THR A 127 -9.69 -9.51 -7.74
CA THR A 127 -8.59 -10.05 -6.96
C THR A 127 -8.31 -9.15 -5.76
N ASN A 128 -7.74 -9.70 -4.71
CA ASN A 128 -7.27 -8.97 -3.53
C ASN A 128 -5.76 -8.75 -3.53
N THR A 129 -5.05 -9.33 -4.50
CA THR A 129 -3.60 -9.22 -4.62
C THR A 129 -3.25 -9.07 -6.08
N ILE A 130 -2.36 -8.14 -6.40
CA ILE A 130 -1.82 -7.96 -7.74
C ILE A 130 -0.31 -8.20 -7.73
N HIS A 131 0.17 -8.90 -8.73
CA HIS A 131 1.59 -9.07 -8.99
C HIS A 131 2.09 -7.90 -9.84
N VAL A 132 3.20 -7.30 -9.43
CA VAL A 132 3.75 -6.10 -10.07
C VAL A 132 5.22 -6.37 -10.42
N GLY A 133 5.52 -6.34 -11.70
CA GLY A 133 6.88 -6.47 -12.23
C GLY A 133 7.59 -5.13 -12.35
N ILE A 134 8.82 -5.18 -12.82
CA ILE A 134 9.67 -3.99 -13.01
C ILE A 134 9.02 -3.05 -14.03
N ALA A 135 8.95 -1.77 -13.70
CA ALA A 135 8.37 -0.71 -14.53
C ALA A 135 6.89 -0.90 -14.90
N GLU A 136 6.22 -1.85 -14.27
CA GLU A 136 4.78 -2.00 -14.41
C GLU A 136 4.03 -0.97 -13.56
N ARG A 137 2.86 -0.60 -14.06
CA ARG A 137 1.93 0.26 -13.34
C ARG A 137 0.53 -0.31 -13.45
N TYR A 138 -0.25 -0.12 -12.40
CA TYR A 138 -1.65 -0.51 -12.36
C TYR A 138 -2.52 0.61 -11.78
N ASP A 139 -3.70 0.77 -12.35
CA ASP A 139 -4.79 1.56 -11.77
C ASP A 139 -5.82 0.58 -11.24
N LEU A 140 -5.92 0.44 -9.94
CA LEU A 140 -6.73 -0.56 -9.25
C LEU A 140 -7.97 0.11 -8.61
N PRO A 141 -9.11 0.13 -9.31
CA PRO A 141 -10.34 0.66 -8.74
C PRO A 141 -10.85 -0.24 -7.63
N SER A 142 -11.28 0.37 -6.54
CA SER A 142 -11.84 -0.30 -5.37
C SER A 142 -12.89 0.59 -4.68
N LYS A 143 -13.48 0.07 -3.62
CA LYS A 143 -14.34 0.84 -2.72
C LYS A 143 -13.71 0.94 -1.34
N ALA A 144 -13.71 2.14 -0.78
CA ALA A 144 -13.26 2.34 0.59
C ALA A 144 -14.17 1.61 1.58
N GLY A 145 -13.56 1.05 2.63
CA GLY A 145 -14.24 0.14 3.56
C GLY A 145 -14.26 -1.31 3.11
N GLY A 146 -13.64 -1.61 1.96
CA GLY A 146 -13.43 -2.95 1.44
C GLY A 146 -14.71 -3.71 1.12
N PHE A 147 -14.62 -5.03 1.11
CA PHE A 147 -15.75 -5.92 0.82
C PHE A 147 -16.91 -5.79 1.82
N GLN A 148 -16.58 -5.48 3.07
CA GLN A 148 -17.55 -5.39 4.16
C GLN A 148 -18.15 -4.01 4.33
N GLN A 149 -17.66 -3.00 3.60
CA GLN A 149 -18.09 -1.60 3.71
C GLN A 149 -18.06 -1.10 5.17
N MET A 150 -16.98 -1.42 5.87
CA MET A 150 -16.80 -1.05 7.27
C MET A 150 -15.76 0.07 7.41
N ALA A 151 -16.00 0.97 8.35
CA ALA A 151 -14.98 1.93 8.78
C ALA A 151 -13.93 1.22 9.64
N GLY A 152 -12.66 1.54 9.42
CA GLY A 152 -11.54 0.94 10.15
C GLY A 152 -10.20 1.27 9.51
N ASP A 153 -9.16 0.76 10.12
CA ASP A 153 -7.80 0.85 9.61
C ASP A 153 -7.48 -0.39 8.78
N TYR A 154 -6.92 -0.17 7.60
CA TYR A 154 -6.59 -1.21 6.63
C TYR A 154 -5.13 -1.11 6.27
N ILE A 155 -4.42 -2.23 6.38
CA ILE A 155 -3.01 -2.30 6.01
C ILE A 155 -2.89 -2.50 4.51
N TYR A 156 -2.08 -1.69 3.84
CA TYR A 156 -1.58 -2.00 2.51
C TYR A 156 -0.15 -2.55 2.62
N TYR A 157 0.17 -3.56 1.84
CA TYR A 157 1.43 -4.27 2.03
C TYR A 157 1.89 -5.03 0.79
N ASN A 158 3.19 -5.35 0.79
CA ASN A 158 3.75 -6.33 -0.14
C ASN A 158 3.51 -7.74 0.43
N GLY A 159 2.86 -8.60 -0.34
CA GLY A 159 2.52 -9.96 0.08
C GLY A 159 3.71 -10.91 0.20
N ARG A 160 4.92 -10.53 -0.24
CA ARG A 160 6.13 -11.31 0.01
C ARG A 160 6.59 -11.08 1.44
N THR A 161 6.70 -12.16 2.21
CA THR A 161 7.02 -12.10 3.65
C THR A 161 8.32 -11.36 3.93
N SER A 162 9.36 -11.57 3.13
CA SER A 162 10.63 -10.85 3.28
C SER A 162 10.44 -9.34 3.15
N LYS A 163 9.71 -8.90 2.11
CA LYS A 163 9.47 -7.48 1.85
C LYS A 163 8.57 -6.84 2.91
N LEU A 164 7.55 -7.55 3.35
CA LEU A 164 6.72 -7.13 4.48
C LEU A 164 7.58 -6.91 5.73
N SER A 165 8.49 -7.85 6.04
CA SER A 165 9.38 -7.77 7.20
C SER A 165 10.36 -6.60 7.12
N GLU A 166 10.82 -6.29 5.91
CA GLU A 166 11.74 -5.18 5.64
C GLU A 166 11.07 -3.81 5.75
N GLY A 167 9.73 -3.74 5.68
CA GLY A 167 8.97 -2.52 5.83
C GLY A 167 8.06 -2.15 4.65
N SER A 168 7.84 -3.04 3.68
CA SER A 168 6.89 -2.78 2.59
C SER A 168 5.44 -2.92 3.05
N TRP A 169 5.01 -2.00 3.90
CA TRP A 169 3.65 -1.89 4.44
C TRP A 169 3.35 -0.46 4.92
N GLY A 170 2.06 -0.15 5.13
CA GLY A 170 1.60 1.12 5.68
C GLY A 170 0.12 1.08 6.05
#